data_d746f30d30cbcd49ba43a83a7385002a
#
_entry.id   d746f30d30cbcd49ba43a83a7385002a
#
_cell.length_a   1.000
_cell.length_b   1.000
_cell.length_c   1.000
_cell.angle_alpha   90.00
_cell.angle_beta   90.00
_cell.angle_gamma   90.00
#
_symmetry.space_group_name_H-M   'P 1'
#
loop_
_entity.id
_entity.type
_entity.pdbx_description
1 polymer ?
#
loop_
_entity_poly.entity_id
_entity_poly.type
_entity_poly.pdbx_seq_one_letter_code
_entity_poly.pdbx_strand_id
1 'polypeptide(L)'
;MHTGVPISDFNWAWNEKPLTGQDAAFVENVKNYYKQNNLRFWWWVYPRGNSAHTSSTLENAGMKLIAHIPCMAANLDIKALDEKMPVQITMTEVKDDINLLLWADISFRGFHMSERVREQYNAFVLSFGRGAPSTQKLFIAYMDGKPAATSLLFMNSGTAGIYYVSTLPEYRNKGLGFYVTLAAMRAAKDAGYGEVILQATPDGEKVYRRIGFIEYCKAQIYKPDRFKN
;
A
#
# COMPACT_ATOMS: atom_id res chain seq x y z
N MET A 1 2.05 -11.09 -9.15
CA MET A 1 2.13 -9.69 -9.68
C MET A 1 3.46 -9.09 -9.27
N HIS A 2 4.15 -8.40 -10.16
CA HIS A 2 5.37 -7.66 -9.82
C HIS A 2 5.41 -6.31 -10.55
N THR A 3 6.16 -5.37 -9.99
CA THR A 3 6.32 -4.01 -10.53
C THR A 3 7.67 -3.78 -11.23
N GLY A 4 8.60 -4.72 -11.11
CA GLY A 4 9.99 -4.57 -11.54
C GLY A 4 10.89 -3.90 -10.50
N VAL A 5 10.35 -3.32 -9.44
CA VAL A 5 11.13 -2.78 -8.32
C VAL A 5 11.61 -3.94 -7.45
N PRO A 6 12.92 -4.12 -7.18
CA PRO A 6 13.44 -5.30 -6.48
C PRO A 6 13.30 -5.23 -4.95
N ILE A 7 12.14 -4.76 -4.47
CA ILE A 7 11.75 -4.68 -3.06
C ILE A 7 10.50 -5.55 -2.86
N SER A 8 10.43 -6.28 -1.75
CA SER A 8 9.34 -7.22 -1.49
C SER A 8 7.96 -6.55 -1.42
N ASP A 9 7.89 -5.32 -0.92
CA ASP A 9 6.65 -4.53 -0.79
C ASP A 9 5.97 -4.26 -2.14
N PHE A 10 6.69 -4.39 -3.25
CA PHE A 10 6.21 -4.10 -4.60
C PHE A 10 5.92 -5.35 -5.43
N ASN A 11 6.13 -6.54 -4.87
CA ASN A 11 5.98 -7.78 -5.60
C ASN A 11 5.23 -8.79 -4.72
N TRP A 12 4.11 -9.29 -5.22
CA TRP A 12 3.20 -10.09 -4.41
C TRP A 12 2.77 -11.36 -5.09
N ALA A 13 2.66 -12.42 -4.29
CA ALA A 13 1.86 -13.59 -4.58
C ALA A 13 0.74 -13.70 -3.54
N TRP A 14 -0.38 -14.29 -3.91
CA TRP A 14 -1.46 -14.61 -2.97
C TRP A 14 -2.23 -15.84 -3.47
N ASN A 15 -2.99 -16.44 -2.59
CA ASN A 15 -3.89 -17.54 -2.91
C ASN A 15 -5.33 -17.14 -2.58
N GLU A 16 -6.25 -17.41 -3.50
CA GLU A 16 -7.69 -17.14 -3.31
C GLU A 16 -8.38 -18.19 -2.44
N LYS A 17 -7.87 -19.42 -2.48
CA LYS A 17 -8.37 -20.60 -1.76
C LYS A 17 -7.26 -21.15 -0.88
N PRO A 18 -7.61 -21.90 0.18
CA PRO A 18 -6.60 -22.59 0.98
C PRO A 18 -5.70 -23.49 0.12
N LEU A 19 -4.40 -23.40 0.37
CA LEU A 19 -3.42 -24.30 -0.22
C LEU A 19 -3.46 -25.66 0.48
N THR A 20 -3.10 -26.69 -0.26
CA THR A 20 -2.98 -28.07 0.19
C THR A 20 -1.57 -28.60 -0.07
N GLY A 21 -1.24 -29.79 0.40
CA GLY A 21 0.06 -30.39 0.09
C GLY A 21 0.29 -30.64 -1.41
N GLN A 22 -0.76 -30.71 -2.21
CA GLN A 22 -0.66 -30.84 -3.68
C GLN A 22 -0.17 -29.53 -4.34
N ASP A 23 -0.29 -28.39 -3.66
CA ASP A 23 0.10 -27.09 -4.17
C ASP A 23 1.59 -26.75 -3.92
N ALA A 24 2.37 -27.66 -3.32
CA ALA A 24 3.78 -27.43 -3.04
C ALA A 24 4.59 -27.08 -4.31
N ALA A 25 4.33 -27.79 -5.43
CA ALA A 25 4.96 -27.50 -6.70
C ALA A 25 4.59 -26.12 -7.25
N PHE A 26 3.36 -25.66 -7.04
CA PHE A 26 2.93 -24.31 -7.40
C PHE A 26 3.66 -23.25 -6.59
N VAL A 27 3.81 -23.42 -5.27
CA VAL A 27 4.58 -22.49 -4.41
C VAL A 27 6.04 -22.42 -4.87
N GLU A 28 6.67 -23.55 -5.17
CA GLU A 28 8.04 -23.58 -5.69
C GLU A 28 8.17 -22.87 -7.05
N ASN A 29 7.22 -23.06 -7.96
CA ASN A 29 7.19 -22.37 -9.25
C ASN A 29 7.11 -20.84 -9.07
N VAL A 30 6.28 -20.35 -8.15
CA VAL A 30 6.19 -18.92 -7.82
C VAL A 30 7.53 -18.41 -7.28
N LYS A 31 8.17 -19.12 -6.36
CA LYS A 31 9.48 -18.75 -5.81
C LYS A 31 10.55 -18.68 -6.92
N ASN A 32 10.58 -19.68 -7.78
CA ASN A 32 11.53 -19.75 -8.90
C ASN A 32 11.31 -18.60 -9.90
N TYR A 33 10.06 -18.26 -10.20
CA TYR A 33 9.74 -17.11 -11.05
C TYR A 33 10.34 -15.81 -10.51
N TYR A 34 10.12 -15.50 -9.23
CA TYR A 34 10.68 -14.28 -8.63
C TYR A 34 12.22 -14.32 -8.55
N LYS A 35 12.79 -15.48 -8.25
CA LYS A 35 14.25 -15.68 -8.23
C LYS A 35 14.88 -15.45 -9.62
N GLN A 36 14.30 -16.01 -10.68
CA GLN A 36 14.79 -15.84 -12.05
C GLN A 36 14.76 -14.38 -12.52
N ASN A 37 13.80 -13.60 -12.01
CA ASN A 37 13.69 -12.17 -12.31
C ASN A 37 14.47 -11.26 -11.34
N ASN A 38 15.26 -11.82 -10.42
CA ASN A 38 15.97 -11.07 -9.36
C ASN A 38 15.06 -10.17 -8.53
N LEU A 39 13.81 -10.59 -8.30
CA LEU A 39 12.82 -9.86 -7.54
C LEU A 39 12.60 -10.50 -6.17
N ARG A 40 12.55 -9.69 -5.13
CA ARG A 40 12.05 -10.11 -3.83
C ARG A 40 10.54 -9.95 -3.83
N PHE A 41 9.81 -10.85 -3.11
CA PHE A 41 8.36 -10.78 -3.02
C PHE A 41 7.86 -11.21 -1.64
N TRP A 42 6.62 -10.84 -1.36
CA TRP A 42 5.86 -11.37 -0.23
C TRP A 42 4.69 -12.22 -0.73
N TRP A 43 4.40 -13.27 0.03
CA TRP A 43 3.17 -14.03 -0.15
C TRP A 43 2.14 -13.57 0.86
N TRP A 44 1.03 -13.07 0.34
CA TRP A 44 -0.09 -12.59 1.14
C TRP A 44 -1.13 -13.68 1.27
N VAL A 45 -1.56 -13.99 2.51
CA VAL A 45 -2.62 -14.93 2.81
C VAL A 45 -3.74 -14.15 3.48
N TYR A 46 -4.79 -13.88 2.73
CA TYR A 46 -6.02 -13.28 3.25
C TYR A 46 -6.91 -14.34 3.87
N PRO A 47 -7.93 -13.98 4.71
CA PRO A 47 -8.77 -14.94 5.45
C PRO A 47 -9.35 -16.05 4.59
N ARG A 48 -9.81 -15.72 3.37
CA ARG A 48 -10.39 -16.71 2.44
C ARG A 48 -9.39 -17.78 1.98
N GLY A 49 -8.12 -17.43 1.89
CA GLY A 49 -7.04 -18.34 1.52
C GLY A 49 -6.35 -19.00 2.72
N ASN A 50 -6.72 -18.61 3.95
CA ASN A 50 -6.06 -19.06 5.17
C ASN A 50 -6.60 -20.40 5.66
N SER A 51 -5.70 -21.29 6.06
CA SER A 51 -5.97 -22.54 6.75
C SER A 51 -4.69 -23.08 7.37
N ALA A 52 -4.81 -24.07 8.27
CA ALA A 52 -3.64 -24.77 8.78
C ALA A 52 -2.82 -25.45 7.66
N HIS A 53 -3.48 -25.94 6.61
CA HIS A 53 -2.81 -26.51 5.44
C HIS A 53 -2.06 -25.45 4.63
N THR A 54 -2.64 -24.23 4.47
CA THR A 54 -1.94 -23.12 3.79
C THR A 54 -0.65 -22.78 4.50
N SER A 55 -0.70 -22.60 5.82
CA SER A 55 0.50 -22.30 6.62
C SER A 55 1.55 -23.40 6.48
N SER A 56 1.18 -24.68 6.70
CA SER A 56 2.12 -25.79 6.60
C SER A 56 2.68 -25.96 5.17
N THR A 57 1.88 -25.75 4.12
CA THR A 57 2.36 -25.81 2.72
C THR A 57 3.41 -24.74 2.44
N LEU A 58 3.16 -23.50 2.88
CA LEU A 58 4.11 -22.40 2.71
C LEU A 58 5.39 -22.63 3.54
N GLU A 59 5.26 -23.04 4.79
CA GLU A 59 6.39 -23.31 5.68
C GLU A 59 7.27 -24.47 5.19
N ASN A 60 6.65 -25.56 4.75
CA ASN A 60 7.37 -26.70 4.15
C ASN A 60 8.08 -26.32 2.84
N ALA A 61 7.56 -25.34 2.11
CA ALA A 61 8.21 -24.75 0.94
C ALA A 61 9.28 -23.70 1.32
N GLY A 62 9.68 -23.58 2.60
CA GLY A 62 10.70 -22.63 3.05
C GLY A 62 10.25 -21.17 3.02
N MET A 63 8.95 -20.92 3.19
CA MET A 63 8.42 -19.59 3.45
C MET A 63 8.29 -19.36 4.95
N LYS A 64 8.55 -18.16 5.42
CA LYS A 64 8.47 -17.79 6.84
C LYS A 64 7.42 -16.72 7.05
N LEU A 65 6.50 -16.95 7.98
CA LEU A 65 5.57 -15.92 8.45
C LEU A 65 6.35 -14.80 9.14
N ILE A 66 6.12 -13.55 8.70
CA ILE A 66 6.83 -12.36 9.20
C ILE A 66 5.92 -11.29 9.79
N ALA A 67 4.66 -11.27 9.43
CA ALA A 67 3.72 -10.25 9.90
C ALA A 67 2.25 -10.69 9.80
N HIS A 68 1.43 -10.05 10.62
CA HIS A 68 -0.02 -10.00 10.48
C HIS A 68 -0.40 -8.53 10.25
N ILE A 69 -0.93 -8.23 9.08
CA ILE A 69 -1.26 -6.87 8.65
C ILE A 69 -2.76 -6.62 8.80
N PRO A 70 -3.18 -5.64 9.62
CA PRO A 70 -4.58 -5.25 9.72
C PRO A 70 -5.14 -4.79 8.37
N CYS A 71 -6.21 -5.42 7.92
CA CYS A 71 -7.03 -4.97 6.80
C CYS A 71 -8.20 -4.19 7.37
N MET A 72 -8.24 -2.90 7.06
CA MET A 72 -9.18 -1.97 7.68
C MET A 72 -10.08 -1.35 6.62
N ALA A 73 -11.30 -1.01 7.01
CA ALA A 73 -12.25 -0.25 6.18
C ALA A 73 -12.88 0.89 6.98
N ALA A 74 -13.33 1.92 6.28
CA ALA A 74 -14.10 3.02 6.85
C ALA A 74 -15.24 3.39 5.90
N ASN A 75 -16.42 3.65 6.48
CA ASN A 75 -17.53 4.27 5.77
C ASN A 75 -17.18 5.73 5.46
N LEU A 76 -17.69 6.26 4.35
CA LEU A 76 -17.45 7.63 3.92
C LEU A 76 -18.51 8.64 4.44
N ASP A 77 -19.45 8.18 5.27
CA ASP A 77 -20.40 9.05 6.00
C ASP A 77 -19.98 9.28 7.46
N ILE A 78 -18.68 9.52 7.67
CA ILE A 78 -18.11 9.75 9.01
C ILE A 78 -17.78 11.22 9.24
N LYS A 79 -17.92 11.67 10.49
CA LYS A 79 -17.65 13.06 10.90
C LYS A 79 -16.22 13.54 10.62
N ALA A 80 -15.24 12.64 10.58
CA ALA A 80 -13.88 13.00 10.27
C ALA A 80 -13.72 13.67 8.90
N LEU A 81 -14.60 13.40 7.94
CA LEU A 81 -14.58 14.06 6.63
C LEU A 81 -14.98 15.53 6.68
N ASP A 82 -15.68 16.00 7.73
CA ASP A 82 -16.04 17.39 7.93
C ASP A 82 -14.91 18.19 8.59
N GLU A 83 -13.83 17.51 9.03
CA GLU A 83 -12.72 18.15 9.75
C GLU A 83 -11.98 19.14 8.84
N LYS A 84 -11.87 20.38 9.30
CA LYS A 84 -11.17 21.44 8.58
C LYS A 84 -9.67 21.22 8.64
N MET A 85 -9.02 21.38 7.51
CA MET A 85 -7.58 21.33 7.43
C MET A 85 -6.97 22.57 8.08
N PRO A 86 -5.92 22.43 8.92
CA PRO A 86 -5.18 23.56 9.47
C PRO A 86 -4.63 24.46 8.36
N VAL A 87 -4.57 25.76 8.62
CA VAL A 87 -4.16 26.79 7.62
C VAL A 87 -2.75 26.54 7.04
N GLN A 88 -1.86 25.96 7.83
CA GLN A 88 -0.50 25.63 7.40
C GLN A 88 -0.41 24.37 6.50
N ILE A 89 -1.49 23.59 6.40
CA ILE A 89 -1.53 22.39 5.55
C ILE A 89 -2.33 22.72 4.28
N THR A 90 -1.73 22.47 3.13
CA THR A 90 -2.43 22.52 1.85
C THR A 90 -2.33 21.20 1.13
N MET A 91 -3.25 20.94 0.18
CA MET A 91 -3.36 19.68 -0.53
C MET A 91 -3.43 19.91 -2.03
N THR A 92 -2.70 19.12 -2.80
CA THR A 92 -2.74 19.17 -4.27
C THR A 92 -2.93 17.76 -4.82
N GLU A 93 -3.86 17.61 -5.77
CA GLU A 93 -3.96 16.42 -6.60
C GLU A 93 -2.89 16.47 -7.69
N VAL A 94 -2.16 15.38 -7.88
CA VAL A 94 -1.12 15.23 -8.91
C VAL A 94 -1.78 15.09 -10.28
N LYS A 95 -1.42 15.97 -11.24
CA LYS A 95 -2.02 16.00 -12.58
C LYS A 95 -0.99 16.00 -13.72
N ASP A 96 0.29 16.10 -13.40
CA ASP A 96 1.39 16.17 -14.36
C ASP A 96 2.61 15.37 -13.90
N ASP A 97 3.54 15.11 -14.80
CA ASP A 97 4.72 14.30 -14.54
C ASP A 97 5.71 14.95 -13.55
N ILE A 98 5.73 16.30 -13.47
CA ILE A 98 6.61 17.01 -12.52
C ILE A 98 6.11 16.74 -11.09
N ASN A 99 4.82 16.92 -10.84
CA ASN A 99 4.21 16.63 -9.56
C ASN A 99 4.20 15.13 -9.25
N LEU A 100 4.14 14.26 -10.28
CA LEU A 100 4.23 12.82 -10.10
C LEU A 100 5.63 12.41 -9.62
N LEU A 101 6.69 12.99 -10.17
CA LEU A 101 8.06 12.77 -9.70
C LEU A 101 8.30 13.35 -8.30
N LEU A 102 7.69 14.50 -7.99
CA LEU A 102 7.70 15.05 -6.63
C LEU A 102 7.00 14.12 -5.64
N TRP A 103 5.84 13.58 -6.01
CA TRP A 103 5.12 12.57 -5.23
C TRP A 103 5.99 11.32 -5.02
N ALA A 104 6.68 10.86 -6.07
CA ALA A 104 7.61 9.74 -6.00
C ALA A 104 8.75 10.00 -5.01
N ASP A 105 9.37 11.18 -5.03
CA ASP A 105 10.46 11.53 -4.11
C ASP A 105 9.98 11.55 -2.65
N ILE A 106 8.83 12.18 -2.38
CA ILE A 106 8.27 12.24 -1.02
C ILE A 106 7.97 10.83 -0.50
N SER A 107 7.27 10.01 -1.29
CA SER A 107 6.92 8.64 -0.89
C SER A 107 8.17 7.77 -0.74
N PHE A 108 9.14 7.88 -1.64
CA PHE A 108 10.42 7.17 -1.58
C PHE A 108 11.17 7.45 -0.27
N ARG A 109 11.34 8.72 0.06
CA ARG A 109 12.01 9.17 1.29
C ARG A 109 11.21 8.82 2.54
N GLY A 110 9.90 9.00 2.49
CA GLY A 110 9.01 8.71 3.61
C GLY A 110 8.93 7.23 3.98
N PHE A 111 9.08 6.33 3.00
CA PHE A 111 9.22 4.88 3.22
C PHE A 111 10.66 4.42 3.46
N HIS A 112 11.62 5.33 3.53
CA HIS A 112 13.04 5.02 3.76
C HIS A 112 13.61 4.01 2.76
N MET A 113 13.20 4.11 1.50
CA MET A 113 13.70 3.21 0.45
C MET A 113 15.17 3.45 0.16
N SER A 114 15.89 2.39 -0.23
CA SER A 114 17.30 2.48 -0.60
C SER A 114 17.48 3.20 -1.94
N GLU A 115 18.45 4.10 -2.04
CA GLU A 115 18.80 4.81 -3.29
C GLU A 115 19.11 3.84 -4.47
N ARG A 116 19.52 2.60 -4.17
CA ARG A 116 19.80 1.57 -5.19
C ARG A 116 18.60 1.22 -6.07
N VAL A 117 17.39 1.53 -5.62
CA VAL A 117 16.15 1.21 -6.35
C VAL A 117 15.39 2.45 -6.81
N ARG A 118 15.97 3.63 -6.69
CA ARG A 118 15.30 4.90 -7.01
C ARG A 118 14.84 4.97 -8.47
N GLU A 119 15.69 4.57 -9.41
CA GLU A 119 15.35 4.59 -10.83
C GLU A 119 14.17 3.67 -11.15
N GLN A 120 14.20 2.44 -10.64
CA GLN A 120 13.11 1.48 -10.83
C GLN A 120 11.82 1.96 -10.17
N TYR A 121 11.91 2.57 -8.98
CA TYR A 121 10.76 3.14 -8.31
C TYR A 121 10.17 4.31 -9.08
N ASN A 122 10.97 5.24 -9.56
CA ASN A 122 10.51 6.36 -10.37
C ASN A 122 9.85 5.87 -11.67
N ALA A 123 10.46 4.90 -12.37
CA ALA A 123 9.87 4.30 -13.57
C ALA A 123 8.52 3.63 -13.27
N PHE A 124 8.41 2.94 -12.13
CA PHE A 124 7.16 2.35 -11.68
C PHE A 124 6.10 3.42 -11.38
N VAL A 125 6.43 4.49 -10.64
CA VAL A 125 5.49 5.57 -10.34
C VAL A 125 5.05 6.32 -11.60
N LEU A 126 5.96 6.57 -12.54
CA LEU A 126 5.62 7.18 -13.83
C LEU A 126 4.62 6.35 -14.65
N SER A 127 4.51 5.04 -14.38
CA SER A 127 3.46 4.21 -14.98
C SER A 127 2.05 4.51 -14.46
N PHE A 128 1.90 5.11 -13.28
CA PHE A 128 0.60 5.47 -12.72
C PHE A 128 -0.11 6.56 -13.53
N GLY A 129 0.63 7.56 -14.01
CA GLY A 129 0.09 8.66 -14.81
C GLY A 129 -0.41 8.27 -16.21
N ARG A 130 -0.13 7.04 -16.64
CA ARG A 130 -0.53 6.52 -17.97
C ARG A 130 -1.76 5.63 -17.92
N GLY A 131 -2.30 5.36 -16.74
CA GLY A 131 -3.57 4.63 -16.56
C GLY A 131 -4.80 5.51 -16.85
N ALA A 132 -5.98 4.90 -16.79
CA ALA A 132 -7.22 5.66 -16.90
C ALA A 132 -7.32 6.64 -15.72
N PRO A 133 -7.41 7.96 -15.95
CA PRO A 133 -7.40 8.97 -14.87
C PRO A 133 -8.54 8.79 -13.84
N SER A 134 -9.59 8.06 -14.22
CA SER A 134 -10.73 7.76 -13.36
C SER A 134 -10.49 6.70 -12.31
N THR A 135 -9.42 5.89 -12.42
CA THR A 135 -9.18 4.76 -11.51
C THR A 135 -8.21 5.05 -10.39
N GLN A 136 -7.47 6.16 -10.44
CA GLN A 136 -6.53 6.54 -9.41
C GLN A 136 -6.35 8.04 -9.28
N LYS A 137 -6.15 8.50 -8.04
CA LYS A 137 -5.81 9.89 -7.72
C LYS A 137 -4.67 9.90 -6.71
N LEU A 138 -3.68 10.72 -6.96
CA LEU A 138 -2.52 10.89 -6.09
C LEU A 138 -2.56 12.27 -5.46
N PHE A 139 -2.21 12.35 -4.18
CA PHE A 139 -2.24 13.60 -3.42
C PHE A 139 -0.88 13.89 -2.80
N ILE A 140 -0.50 15.18 -2.82
CA ILE A 140 0.62 15.71 -2.07
C ILE A 140 0.08 16.68 -1.02
N ALA A 141 0.44 16.45 0.24
CA ALA A 141 0.23 17.41 1.31
C ALA A 141 1.47 18.28 1.52
N TYR A 142 1.23 19.57 1.68
CA TYR A 142 2.27 20.55 1.97
C TYR A 142 2.09 21.06 3.40
N MET A 143 3.22 21.33 4.09
CA MET A 143 3.28 22.01 5.37
C MET A 143 4.05 23.33 5.18
N ASP A 144 3.41 24.47 5.44
CA ASP A 144 3.99 25.80 5.24
C ASP A 144 4.60 25.96 3.83
N GLY A 145 3.88 25.50 2.80
CA GLY A 145 4.28 25.54 1.41
C GLY A 145 5.34 24.51 0.99
N LYS A 146 5.83 23.67 1.91
CA LYS A 146 6.84 22.63 1.60
C LYS A 146 6.17 21.27 1.45
N PRO A 147 6.48 20.49 0.40
CA PRO A 147 5.92 19.15 0.19
C PRO A 147 6.35 18.20 1.31
N ALA A 148 5.40 17.45 1.89
CA ALA A 148 5.66 16.77 3.15
C ALA A 148 5.04 15.37 3.28
N ALA A 149 3.94 15.07 2.60
CA ALA A 149 3.30 13.75 2.67
C ALA A 149 2.56 13.40 1.38
N THR A 150 2.27 12.12 1.20
CA THR A 150 1.60 11.57 0.02
C THR A 150 0.48 10.62 0.39
N SER A 151 -0.48 10.44 -0.50
CA SER A 151 -1.38 9.29 -0.56
C SER A 151 -1.75 8.97 -2.01
N LEU A 152 -2.21 7.74 -2.24
CA LEU A 152 -2.80 7.28 -3.48
C LEU A 152 -4.17 6.70 -3.18
N LEU A 153 -5.18 7.15 -3.89
CA LEU A 153 -6.50 6.54 -3.98
C LEU A 153 -6.54 5.69 -5.25
N PHE A 154 -6.88 4.41 -5.11
CA PHE A 154 -7.14 3.51 -6.22
C PHE A 154 -8.60 3.08 -6.19
N MET A 155 -9.29 3.21 -7.32
CA MET A 155 -10.72 2.95 -7.47
C MET A 155 -10.95 1.92 -8.56
N ASN A 156 -11.59 0.80 -8.24
CA ASN A 156 -11.91 -0.23 -9.22
C ASN A 156 -13.09 -1.09 -8.76
N SER A 157 -13.98 -1.42 -9.68
CA SER A 157 -15.03 -2.43 -9.50
C SER A 157 -15.84 -2.29 -8.20
N GLY A 158 -16.20 -1.05 -7.85
CA GLY A 158 -17.01 -0.76 -6.65
C GLY A 158 -16.21 -0.68 -5.33
N THR A 159 -14.89 -0.85 -5.37
CA THR A 159 -14.03 -0.74 -4.19
C THR A 159 -13.01 0.40 -4.36
N ALA A 160 -12.85 1.20 -3.31
CA ALA A 160 -11.82 2.24 -3.23
C ALA A 160 -10.78 1.85 -2.17
N GLY A 161 -9.50 1.87 -2.53
CA GLY A 161 -8.39 1.55 -1.64
C GLY A 161 -7.43 2.73 -1.49
N ILE A 162 -6.92 2.96 -0.29
CA ILE A 162 -5.95 4.02 0.00
C ILE A 162 -4.60 3.40 0.26
N TYR A 163 -3.60 3.88 -0.48
CA TYR A 163 -2.24 3.33 -0.49
C TYR A 163 -1.21 4.45 -0.43
N TYR A 164 0.06 4.10 -0.25
CA TYR A 164 1.18 5.05 -0.28
C TYR A 164 1.00 6.26 0.63
N VAL A 165 0.30 6.07 1.76
CA VAL A 165 0.25 7.10 2.80
C VAL A 165 1.61 7.18 3.46
N SER A 166 2.33 8.23 3.16
CA SER A 166 3.71 8.43 3.60
C SER A 166 3.92 9.86 4.04
N THR A 167 4.74 10.08 5.06
CA THR A 167 5.12 11.41 5.55
C THR A 167 6.63 11.46 5.73
N LEU A 168 7.25 12.50 5.20
CA LEU A 168 8.68 12.75 5.37
C LEU A 168 9.04 12.79 6.86
N PRO A 169 10.19 12.25 7.29
CA PRO A 169 10.56 12.13 8.70
C PRO A 169 10.45 13.43 9.48
N GLU A 170 10.92 14.55 8.91
CA GLU A 170 10.93 15.88 9.50
C GLU A 170 9.54 16.51 9.68
N TYR A 171 8.52 15.93 9.04
CA TYR A 171 7.13 16.39 9.12
C TYR A 171 6.20 15.40 9.85
N ARG A 172 6.73 14.32 10.43
CA ARG A 172 5.93 13.36 11.21
C ARG A 172 5.37 13.98 12.48
N ASN A 173 4.32 13.36 13.02
CA ASN A 173 3.61 13.80 14.24
C ASN A 173 2.94 15.19 14.15
N LYS A 174 2.78 15.75 12.94
CA LYS A 174 2.11 17.03 12.67
C LYS A 174 0.73 16.87 12.02
N GLY A 175 0.17 15.66 12.02
CA GLY A 175 -1.17 15.39 11.48
C GLY A 175 -1.26 15.17 9.97
N LEU A 176 -0.16 15.27 9.22
CA LEU A 176 -0.18 15.16 7.75
C LEU A 176 -0.72 13.83 7.23
N GLY A 177 -0.35 12.70 7.85
CA GLY A 177 -0.89 11.39 7.49
C GLY A 177 -2.42 11.32 7.65
N PHE A 178 -2.97 11.99 8.66
CA PHE A 178 -4.41 12.11 8.86
C PHE A 178 -5.05 12.88 7.70
N TYR A 179 -4.59 14.11 7.41
CA TYR A 179 -5.20 14.97 6.40
C TYR A 179 -5.01 14.45 4.96
N VAL A 180 -3.87 13.85 4.63
CA VAL A 180 -3.67 13.26 3.29
C VAL A 180 -4.53 12.01 3.07
N THR A 181 -4.83 11.27 4.14
CA THR A 181 -5.80 10.16 4.10
C THR A 181 -7.23 10.71 3.91
N LEU A 182 -7.61 11.77 4.64
CA LEU A 182 -8.92 12.41 4.44
C LEU A 182 -9.10 12.97 3.02
N ALA A 183 -8.05 13.49 2.40
CA ALA A 183 -8.12 13.94 1.00
C ALA A 183 -8.47 12.79 0.04
N ALA A 184 -7.83 11.64 0.20
CA ALA A 184 -8.15 10.45 -0.58
C ALA A 184 -9.58 9.95 -0.30
N MET A 185 -10.03 9.96 0.97
CA MET A 185 -11.39 9.57 1.34
C MET A 185 -12.46 10.50 0.75
N ARG A 186 -12.24 11.82 0.79
CA ARG A 186 -13.14 12.81 0.17
C ARG A 186 -13.25 12.56 -1.34
N ALA A 187 -12.12 12.35 -2.00
CA ALA A 187 -12.11 12.06 -3.43
C ALA A 187 -12.82 10.74 -3.78
N ALA A 188 -12.77 9.73 -2.91
CA ALA A 188 -13.54 8.49 -3.07
C ALA A 188 -15.03 8.75 -2.90
N LYS A 189 -15.45 9.54 -1.90
CA LYS A 189 -16.85 9.94 -1.67
C LYS A 189 -17.40 10.73 -2.88
N ASP A 190 -16.63 11.69 -3.37
CA ASP A 190 -17.00 12.51 -4.55
C ASP A 190 -17.14 11.65 -5.81
N ALA A 191 -16.41 10.53 -5.89
CA ALA A 191 -16.51 9.54 -6.96
C ALA A 191 -17.66 8.53 -6.76
N GLY A 192 -18.47 8.68 -5.68
CA GLY A 192 -19.65 7.85 -5.42
C GLY A 192 -19.40 6.56 -4.66
N TYR A 193 -18.21 6.37 -4.06
CA TYR A 193 -17.95 5.22 -3.20
C TYR A 193 -18.56 5.43 -1.82
N GLY A 194 -19.06 4.35 -1.20
CA GLY A 194 -19.63 4.38 0.17
C GLY A 194 -18.60 4.05 1.25
N GLU A 195 -17.51 3.39 0.86
CA GLU A 195 -16.46 2.94 1.80
C GLU A 195 -15.08 2.93 1.14
N VAL A 196 -14.05 2.93 1.97
CA VAL A 196 -12.66 2.78 1.56
C VAL A 196 -11.97 1.73 2.41
N ILE A 197 -10.98 1.05 1.81
CA ILE A 197 -10.17 0.04 2.46
C ILE A 197 -8.69 0.42 2.46
N LEU A 198 -7.93 -0.16 3.39
CA LEU A 198 -6.47 -0.11 3.41
C LEU A 198 -5.87 -1.29 4.19
N GLN A 199 -4.57 -1.51 4.01
CA GLN A 199 -3.75 -2.33 4.88
C GLN A 199 -2.87 -1.43 5.73
N ALA A 200 -2.98 -1.57 7.06
CA ALA A 200 -2.31 -0.66 7.98
C ALA A 200 -0.92 -1.17 8.40
N THR A 201 0.09 -0.30 8.28
CA THR A 201 1.35 -0.51 9.00
C THR A 201 1.16 -0.23 10.49
N PRO A 202 2.03 -0.74 11.39
CA PRO A 202 1.93 -0.45 12.83
C PRO A 202 1.89 1.05 13.17
N ASP A 203 2.65 1.86 12.43
CA ASP A 203 2.67 3.32 12.62
C ASP A 203 1.39 3.99 12.11
N GLY A 204 0.84 3.50 11.00
CA GLY A 204 -0.37 4.04 10.38
C GLY A 204 -1.66 3.68 11.11
N GLU A 205 -1.70 2.52 11.77
CA GLU A 205 -2.92 1.99 12.39
C GLU A 205 -3.58 2.98 13.34
N LYS A 206 -2.79 3.67 14.18
CA LYS A 206 -3.32 4.66 15.15
C LYS A 206 -3.98 5.84 14.43
N VAL A 207 -3.41 6.27 13.32
CA VAL A 207 -3.95 7.36 12.49
C VAL A 207 -5.29 6.93 11.89
N TYR A 208 -5.34 5.73 11.31
CA TYR A 208 -6.53 5.22 10.66
C TYR A 208 -7.68 4.95 11.66
N ARG A 209 -7.38 4.38 12.82
CA ARG A 209 -8.39 4.22 13.91
C ARG A 209 -8.95 5.57 14.36
N ARG A 210 -8.12 6.62 14.47
CA ARG A 210 -8.57 7.97 14.79
C ARG A 210 -9.49 8.55 13.72
N ILE A 211 -9.27 8.24 12.44
CA ILE A 211 -10.13 8.65 11.32
C ILE A 211 -11.49 7.95 11.41
N GLY A 212 -11.54 6.72 11.91
CA GLY A 212 -12.74 5.90 11.97
C GLY A 212 -12.64 4.59 11.20
N PHE A 213 -11.44 4.20 10.75
CA PHE A 213 -11.24 2.87 10.19
C PHE A 213 -11.37 1.79 11.25
N ILE A 214 -12.03 0.71 10.89
CA ILE A 214 -12.24 -0.49 11.72
C ILE A 214 -11.47 -1.64 11.09
N GLU A 215 -10.79 -2.44 11.90
CA GLU A 215 -10.15 -3.68 11.47
C GLU A 215 -11.22 -4.76 11.23
N TYR A 216 -11.26 -5.31 10.03
CA TYR A 216 -12.16 -6.40 9.66
C TYR A 216 -11.47 -7.75 9.68
N CYS A 217 -10.19 -7.78 9.34
CA CYS A 217 -9.39 -9.01 9.34
C CYS A 217 -7.90 -8.67 9.35
N LYS A 218 -7.07 -9.72 9.41
CA LYS A 218 -5.63 -9.60 9.22
C LYS A 218 -5.18 -10.49 8.06
N ALA A 219 -4.34 -9.95 7.19
CA ALA A 219 -3.60 -10.74 6.24
C ALA A 219 -2.30 -11.24 6.89
N GLN A 220 -1.90 -12.47 6.58
CA GLN A 220 -0.61 -13.02 6.95
C GLN A 220 0.39 -12.76 5.83
N ILE A 221 1.59 -12.36 6.17
CA ILE A 221 2.67 -12.10 5.22
C ILE A 221 3.76 -13.14 5.41
N TYR A 222 4.07 -13.86 4.35
CA TYR A 222 5.18 -14.80 4.30
C TYR A 222 6.27 -14.28 3.36
N LYS A 223 7.53 -14.57 3.70
CA LYS A 223 8.69 -14.34 2.83
C LYS A 223 9.48 -15.63 2.66
N PRO A 224 10.20 -15.85 1.55
CA PRO A 224 11.16 -16.92 1.41
C PRO A 224 12.27 -16.83 2.48
N ASP A 225 12.64 -17.96 3.10
CA ASP A 225 13.65 -18.00 4.16
C ASP A 225 15.05 -17.55 3.69
N ARG A 226 15.39 -17.82 2.43
CA ARG A 226 16.65 -17.39 1.81
C ARG A 226 16.42 -17.05 0.35
N PHE A 227 16.49 -15.77 0.00
CA PHE A 227 17.07 -15.43 -1.29
C PHE A 227 18.59 -15.59 -1.09
N LYS A 228 19.16 -16.75 -1.46
CA LYS A 228 20.60 -16.83 -1.63
C LYS A 228 20.96 -15.84 -2.75
N ASN A 229 21.77 -14.84 -2.40
CA ASN A 229 22.44 -13.95 -3.35
C ASN A 229 23.25 -14.78 -4.34
#